data_0ec628e37c281bd105af3707585c7544
#
_entry.id   0ec628e37c281bd105af3707585c7544
#
_cell.length_a   1.000
_cell.length_b   1.000
_cell.length_c   1.000
_cell.angle_alpha   90.00
_cell.angle_beta   90.00
_cell.angle_gamma   90.00
#
_symmetry.space_group_name_H-M   'P 1'
#
loop_
_entity.id
_entity.type
_entity.pdbx_description
1 polymer ?
#
loop_
_entity_poly.entity_id
_entity_poly.type
_entity_poly.pdbx_seq_one_letter_code
_entity_poly.pdbx_strand_id
1 'polypeptide(L)'
;THMCVGSTVGPNIFVKICAWSTAQISRELMIQVKEEFGKLPRKIKLLNCVGGGSSAMGFWNEFMDTDAEFIGIEAGGPKNSKLHAAPLTNGSKIGILHGSAQYVIQDSEGQIGRTESISAGLDYPGISSLHCYLKDTKRAKYTSASDEEALNAYQMVSKFENISPSLEPSHAFA
;
A
#
# COMPACT_ATOMS: atom_id res chain seq x y z
N THR A 1 23.69 19.17 -4.61
CA THR A 1 22.28 18.91 -4.97
C THR A 1 21.76 17.81 -4.07
N HIS A 2 20.63 18.01 -3.42
CA HIS A 2 19.96 17.02 -2.57
C HIS A 2 18.69 16.57 -3.26
N MET A 3 18.42 15.28 -3.19
CA MET A 3 17.19 14.67 -3.73
C MET A 3 16.41 14.05 -2.56
N CYS A 4 15.17 14.49 -2.36
CA CYS A 4 14.27 13.90 -1.39
C CYS A 4 13.46 12.81 -2.07
N VAL A 5 13.52 11.59 -1.54
CA VAL A 5 12.75 10.44 -2.00
C VAL A 5 11.91 9.93 -0.84
N GLY A 6 10.60 10.12 -0.94
CA GLY A 6 9.63 9.69 0.10
C GLY A 6 8.71 8.55 -0.33
N SER A 7 8.89 8.02 -1.55
CA SER A 7 8.01 7.00 -2.12
C SER A 7 8.81 5.93 -2.84
N THR A 8 8.24 4.74 -2.98
CA THR A 8 8.75 3.65 -3.82
C THR A 8 8.33 3.79 -5.29
N VAL A 9 7.79 4.94 -5.69
CA VAL A 9 7.46 5.24 -7.08
C VAL A 9 8.67 5.85 -7.78
N GLY A 10 9.09 5.29 -8.91
CA GLY A 10 10.24 5.75 -9.68
C GLY A 10 11.20 4.63 -10.06
N PRO A 11 12.43 4.97 -10.48
CA PRO A 11 13.45 4.00 -10.87
C PRO A 11 13.76 2.98 -9.77
N ASN A 12 14.03 1.74 -10.17
CA ASN A 12 14.18 0.60 -9.27
C ASN A 12 15.20 0.80 -8.14
N ILE A 13 16.24 1.63 -8.36
CA ILE A 13 17.20 1.93 -7.29
C ILE A 13 16.54 2.64 -6.11
N PHE A 14 15.63 3.58 -6.37
CA PHE A 14 14.90 4.27 -5.31
C PHE A 14 13.90 3.34 -4.61
N VAL A 15 13.23 2.46 -5.37
CA VAL A 15 12.37 1.42 -4.83
C VAL A 15 13.12 0.56 -3.82
N LYS A 16 14.32 0.09 -4.17
CA LYS A 16 15.15 -0.74 -3.29
C LYS A 16 15.64 0.01 -2.05
N ILE A 17 16.09 1.26 -2.20
CA ILE A 17 16.54 2.08 -1.07
C ILE A 17 15.39 2.32 -0.10
N CYS A 18 14.22 2.72 -0.59
CA CYS A 18 13.05 2.95 0.25
C CYS A 18 12.58 1.65 0.94
N ALA A 19 12.48 0.55 0.21
CA ALA A 19 12.11 -0.74 0.77
C ALA A 19 13.07 -1.19 1.87
N TRP A 20 14.39 -1.07 1.64
CA TRP A 20 15.40 -1.44 2.62
C TRP A 20 15.34 -0.56 3.88
N SER A 21 15.18 0.75 3.74
CA SER A 21 15.11 1.68 4.87
C SER A 21 13.85 1.48 5.71
N THR A 22 12.70 1.24 5.08
CA THR A 22 11.43 0.98 5.78
C THR A 22 11.31 -0.45 6.30
N ALA A 23 12.15 -1.39 5.86
CA ALA A 23 12.17 -2.78 6.29
C ALA A 23 12.50 -2.97 7.79
N GLN A 24 12.95 -1.91 8.48
CA GLN A 24 13.11 -1.97 9.94
C GLN A 24 11.83 -2.42 10.63
N ILE A 25 10.66 -2.00 10.13
CA ILE A 25 9.34 -2.41 10.64
C ILE A 25 9.18 -3.94 10.59
N SER A 26 9.47 -4.56 9.44
CA SER A 26 9.33 -6.03 9.29
C SER A 26 10.39 -6.81 10.06
N ARG A 27 11.60 -6.27 10.23
CA ARG A 27 12.65 -6.89 11.06
C ARG A 27 12.22 -6.97 12.52
N GLU A 28 11.73 -5.86 13.07
CA GLU A 28 11.22 -5.81 14.45
C GLU A 28 10.00 -6.70 14.62
N LEU A 29 9.05 -6.65 13.69
CA LEU A 29 7.87 -7.53 13.72
C LEU A 29 8.26 -9.01 13.71
N MET A 30 9.24 -9.40 12.87
CA MET A 30 9.72 -10.78 12.82
C MET A 30 10.28 -11.25 14.15
N ILE A 31 10.99 -10.39 14.89
CA ILE A 31 11.53 -10.66 16.21
C ILE A 31 10.38 -10.79 17.20
N GLN A 32 9.50 -9.79 17.28
CA GLN A 32 8.38 -9.75 18.22
C GLN A 32 7.44 -10.96 18.05
N VAL A 33 7.11 -11.33 16.80
CA VAL A 33 6.28 -12.52 16.54
C VAL A 33 6.97 -13.81 17.01
N LYS A 34 8.28 -13.93 16.84
CA LYS A 34 9.02 -15.10 17.35
C LYS A 34 9.10 -15.13 18.86
N GLU A 35 9.26 -13.99 19.49
CA GLU A 35 9.27 -13.87 20.96
C GLU A 35 7.90 -14.24 21.55
N GLU A 36 6.82 -13.74 20.99
CA GLU A 36 5.46 -13.98 21.46
C GLU A 36 5.00 -15.43 21.23
N PHE A 37 5.25 -15.99 20.05
CA PHE A 37 4.74 -17.31 19.65
C PHE A 37 5.79 -18.44 19.66
N GLY A 38 7.03 -18.15 20.06
CA GLY A 38 8.14 -19.09 20.06
C GLY A 38 8.67 -19.45 18.66
N LYS A 39 7.93 -19.17 17.61
CA LYS A 39 8.27 -19.39 16.20
C LYS A 39 7.41 -18.51 15.30
N LEU A 40 7.83 -18.36 14.04
CA LEU A 40 6.99 -17.73 13.05
C LEU A 40 5.77 -18.61 12.73
N PRO A 41 4.53 -18.10 12.85
CA PRO A 41 3.33 -18.85 12.47
C PRO A 41 3.35 -19.26 11.00
N ARG A 42 2.87 -20.47 10.68
CA ARG A 42 2.81 -20.96 9.28
C ARG A 42 1.87 -20.16 8.39
N LYS A 43 0.83 -19.56 8.98
CA LYS A 43 -0.16 -18.75 8.27
C LYS A 43 -0.22 -17.39 8.93
N ILE A 44 0.53 -16.46 8.40
CA ILE A 44 0.47 -15.05 8.79
C ILE A 44 -0.12 -14.24 7.64
N LYS A 45 -1.01 -13.32 7.95
CA LYS A 45 -1.55 -12.36 6.98
C LYS A 45 -1.03 -10.97 7.34
N LEU A 46 -0.45 -10.29 6.38
CA LEU A 46 0.08 -8.96 6.53
C LEU A 46 -0.75 -8.00 5.67
N LEU A 47 -1.60 -7.23 6.34
CA LEU A 47 -2.45 -6.22 5.73
C LEU A 47 -1.78 -4.86 5.83
N ASN A 48 -1.82 -4.07 4.77
CA ASN A 48 -1.33 -2.69 4.79
C ASN A 48 -2.10 -1.83 3.78
N CYS A 49 -2.29 -0.57 4.11
CA CYS A 49 -2.76 0.42 3.17
C CYS A 49 -1.67 0.71 2.12
N VAL A 50 -2.08 1.00 0.90
CA VAL A 50 -1.18 1.17 -0.24
C VAL A 50 -1.55 2.43 -1.03
N GLY A 51 -0.69 3.45 -0.91
CA GLY A 51 -0.63 4.59 -1.84
C GLY A 51 0.48 4.35 -2.84
N GLY A 52 1.62 5.06 -2.75
CA GLY A 52 2.81 4.74 -3.54
C GLY A 52 3.46 3.40 -3.19
N GLY A 53 3.18 2.86 -2.00
CA GLY A 53 3.52 1.50 -1.58
C GLY A 53 4.76 1.36 -0.70
N SER A 54 5.36 2.44 -0.21
CA SER A 54 6.59 2.38 0.61
C SER A 54 6.39 1.67 1.94
N SER A 55 5.29 1.98 2.65
CA SER A 55 4.97 1.36 3.93
C SER A 55 4.76 -0.15 3.79
N ALA A 56 3.93 -0.57 2.82
CA ALA A 56 3.65 -1.98 2.57
C ALA A 56 4.92 -2.75 2.18
N MET A 57 5.79 -2.15 1.37
CA MET A 57 7.06 -2.79 1.00
C MET A 57 7.97 -3.01 2.19
N GLY A 58 8.11 -2.02 3.07
CA GLY A 58 8.89 -2.16 4.30
C GLY A 58 8.29 -3.20 5.24
N PHE A 59 6.97 -3.19 5.40
CA PHE A 59 6.25 -4.10 6.28
C PHE A 59 6.31 -5.56 5.82
N TRP A 60 6.33 -5.81 4.49
CA TRP A 60 6.37 -7.16 3.91
C TRP A 60 7.79 -7.68 3.65
N ASN A 61 8.81 -6.82 3.69
CA ASN A 61 10.16 -7.13 3.18
C ASN A 61 10.74 -8.44 3.73
N GLU A 62 10.78 -8.60 5.05
CA GLU A 62 11.38 -9.78 5.69
C GLU A 62 10.50 -11.05 5.56
N PHE A 63 9.25 -10.89 5.07
CA PHE A 63 8.33 -11.99 4.86
C PHE A 63 8.20 -12.43 3.40
N MET A 64 8.95 -11.80 2.47
CA MET A 64 8.83 -12.07 1.03
C MET A 64 9.08 -13.53 0.66
N ASP A 65 10.05 -14.17 1.32
CA ASP A 65 10.43 -15.56 1.09
C ASP A 65 9.73 -16.54 2.03
N THR A 66 8.63 -16.13 2.66
CA THR A 66 7.81 -16.97 3.54
C THR A 66 6.45 -17.28 2.93
N ASP A 67 5.67 -18.15 3.60
CA ASP A 67 4.27 -18.46 3.23
C ASP A 67 3.27 -17.37 3.68
N ALA A 68 3.73 -16.19 4.11
CA ALA A 68 2.87 -15.09 4.51
C ALA A 68 1.99 -14.61 3.35
N GLU A 69 0.71 -14.37 3.63
CA GLU A 69 -0.21 -13.74 2.69
C GLU A 69 -0.09 -12.22 2.80
N PHE A 70 0.08 -11.55 1.67
CA PHE A 70 0.10 -10.10 1.58
C PHE A 70 -1.20 -9.56 1.01
N ILE A 71 -1.79 -8.60 1.72
CA ILE A 71 -3.03 -7.94 1.32
C ILE A 71 -2.80 -6.44 1.36
N GLY A 72 -2.82 -5.81 0.20
CA GLY A 72 -2.71 -4.36 0.03
C GLY A 72 -4.09 -3.75 -0.16
N ILE A 73 -4.40 -2.69 0.57
CA ILE A 73 -5.66 -1.98 0.50
C ILE A 73 -5.42 -0.58 -0.04
N GLU A 74 -5.98 -0.29 -1.21
CA GLU A 74 -5.91 1.00 -1.88
C GLU A 74 -7.10 1.88 -1.50
N ALA A 75 -6.99 3.20 -1.71
CA ALA A 75 -8.08 4.13 -1.49
C ALA A 75 -9.07 4.12 -2.66
N GLY A 76 -10.26 3.60 -2.41
CA GLY A 76 -11.35 3.50 -3.37
C GLY A 76 -12.08 4.82 -3.62
N GLY A 77 -11.78 5.87 -2.85
CA GLY A 77 -12.39 7.18 -2.96
C GLY A 77 -13.81 7.27 -2.39
N PRO A 78 -14.48 8.41 -2.57
CA PRO A 78 -15.86 8.59 -2.12
C PRO A 78 -16.83 7.68 -2.88
N LYS A 79 -17.76 7.06 -2.18
CA LYS A 79 -18.73 6.08 -2.73
C LYS A 79 -19.55 6.60 -3.92
N ASN A 80 -19.83 7.90 -3.94
CA ASN A 80 -20.63 8.55 -4.98
C ASN A 80 -19.75 9.24 -6.05
N SER A 81 -18.46 9.04 -6.05
CA SER A 81 -17.49 9.57 -7.02
C SER A 81 -16.99 8.45 -7.93
N LYS A 82 -16.56 8.84 -9.14
CA LYS A 82 -15.77 7.95 -10.01
C LYS A 82 -14.27 8.13 -9.80
N LEU A 83 -13.88 9.11 -8.98
CA LEU A 83 -12.50 9.36 -8.64
C LEU A 83 -12.08 8.44 -7.50
N HIS A 84 -10.87 7.95 -7.56
CA HIS A 84 -10.26 7.03 -6.60
C HIS A 84 -8.73 7.16 -6.67
N ALA A 85 -8.03 6.56 -5.74
CA ALA A 85 -6.56 6.43 -5.76
C ALA A 85 -6.14 4.95 -5.66
N ALA A 86 -6.77 4.10 -6.48
CA ALA A 86 -6.62 2.65 -6.48
C ALA A 86 -6.17 2.13 -7.85
N PRO A 87 -4.91 2.39 -8.27
CA PRO A 87 -4.42 2.02 -9.60
C PRO A 87 -4.33 0.51 -9.83
N LEU A 88 -4.18 -0.31 -8.81
CA LEU A 88 -4.09 -1.77 -8.97
C LEU A 88 -5.48 -2.43 -9.07
N THR A 89 -6.48 -1.92 -8.39
CA THR A 89 -7.79 -2.58 -8.26
C THR A 89 -8.86 -2.03 -9.20
N ASN A 90 -8.78 -0.76 -9.57
CA ASN A 90 -9.82 -0.09 -10.34
C ASN A 90 -9.48 0.14 -11.83
N GLY A 91 -8.80 -0.84 -12.46
CA GLY A 91 -8.72 -0.90 -13.93
C GLY A 91 -7.73 0.05 -14.58
N SER A 92 -6.74 0.55 -13.85
CA SER A 92 -5.70 1.39 -14.43
C SER A 92 -4.85 0.66 -15.47
N LYS A 93 -4.26 1.42 -16.39
CA LYS A 93 -3.39 0.92 -17.45
C LYS A 93 -1.92 1.12 -17.06
N ILE A 94 -1.04 0.40 -17.73
CA ILE A 94 0.40 0.64 -17.63
C ILE A 94 0.72 1.99 -18.27
N GLY A 95 1.44 2.81 -17.55
CA GLY A 95 1.92 4.12 -17.98
C GLY A 95 3.29 4.42 -17.40
N ILE A 96 3.85 5.57 -17.77
CA ILE A 96 5.13 6.04 -17.27
C ILE A 96 4.89 7.19 -16.29
N LEU A 97 5.32 7.00 -15.05
CA LEU A 97 5.27 8.03 -14.01
C LEU A 97 6.60 8.03 -13.25
N HIS A 98 7.18 9.22 -13.06
CA HIS A 98 8.49 9.38 -12.41
C HIS A 98 9.61 8.50 -12.99
N GLY A 99 9.59 8.29 -14.30
CA GLY A 99 10.63 7.55 -15.03
C GLY A 99 10.56 6.02 -14.87
N SER A 100 9.43 5.47 -14.42
CA SER A 100 9.22 4.02 -14.37
C SER A 100 7.87 3.60 -14.94
N ALA A 101 7.83 2.41 -15.52
CA ALA A 101 6.58 1.79 -15.98
C ALA A 101 5.84 1.19 -14.76
N GLN A 102 4.56 1.50 -14.64
CA GLN A 102 3.72 1.07 -13.52
C GLN A 102 2.25 1.17 -13.87
N TYR A 103 1.35 0.64 -13.05
CA TYR A 103 -0.07 0.94 -13.16
C TYR A 103 -0.31 2.39 -12.74
N VAL A 104 -1.01 3.16 -13.59
CA VAL A 104 -1.28 4.58 -13.39
C VAL A 104 -2.72 4.87 -13.73
N ILE A 105 -3.37 5.67 -12.90
CA ILE A 105 -4.66 6.27 -13.21
C ILE A 105 -4.43 7.32 -14.29
N GLN A 106 -4.99 7.10 -15.48
CA GLN A 106 -4.76 7.93 -16.64
C GLN A 106 -6.02 7.99 -17.53
N ASP A 107 -6.13 9.04 -18.30
CA ASP A 107 -7.20 9.20 -19.29
C ASP A 107 -6.93 8.41 -20.58
N SER A 108 -7.76 8.60 -21.59
CA SER A 108 -7.63 7.93 -22.89
C SER A 108 -6.39 8.34 -23.67
N GLU A 109 -5.83 9.51 -23.38
CA GLU A 109 -4.64 10.06 -24.04
C GLU A 109 -3.35 9.76 -23.27
N GLY A 110 -3.46 9.05 -22.12
CA GLY A 110 -2.32 8.70 -21.30
C GLY A 110 -1.87 9.79 -20.33
N GLN A 111 -2.65 10.86 -20.19
CA GLN A 111 -2.39 11.89 -19.18
C GLN A 111 -2.79 11.39 -17.80
N ILE A 112 -2.03 11.80 -16.79
CA ILE A 112 -2.30 11.42 -15.39
C ILE A 112 -3.69 11.90 -14.98
N GLY A 113 -4.52 10.97 -14.56
CA GLY A 113 -5.88 11.22 -14.12
C GLY A 113 -5.93 11.88 -12.74
N ARG A 114 -7.06 12.51 -12.45
CA ARG A 114 -7.34 13.05 -11.11
C ARG A 114 -7.64 11.91 -10.16
N THR A 115 -7.17 12.05 -8.94
CA THR A 115 -7.45 11.13 -7.83
C THR A 115 -8.26 11.81 -6.75
N GLU A 116 -8.87 11.04 -5.88
CA GLU A 116 -9.61 11.52 -4.74
C GLU A 116 -9.59 10.47 -3.62
N SER A 117 -9.22 10.90 -2.42
CA SER A 117 -9.28 10.11 -1.19
C SER A 117 -9.35 11.05 0.01
N ILE A 118 -10.11 10.67 1.04
CA ILE A 118 -10.07 11.35 2.33
C ILE A 118 -8.70 11.23 3.01
N SER A 119 -7.92 10.23 2.64
CA SER A 119 -6.56 10.02 3.13
C SER A 119 -5.54 10.66 2.20
N ALA A 120 -4.94 11.76 2.64
CA ALA A 120 -3.93 12.47 1.86
C ALA A 120 -2.70 11.60 1.51
N GLY A 121 -2.30 10.71 2.41
CA GLY A 121 -1.16 9.81 2.19
C GLY A 121 -1.43 8.69 1.19
N LEU A 122 -2.69 8.41 0.86
CA LEU A 122 -3.08 7.42 -0.15
C LEU A 122 -3.54 8.06 -1.47
N ASP A 123 -3.77 9.38 -1.50
CA ASP A 123 -4.26 10.09 -2.67
C ASP A 123 -3.17 10.28 -3.72
N TYR A 124 -2.91 9.23 -4.51
CA TYR A 124 -1.83 9.18 -5.47
C TYR A 124 -2.21 8.35 -6.71
N PRO A 125 -1.90 8.82 -7.94
CA PRO A 125 -2.38 8.18 -9.17
C PRO A 125 -1.57 6.97 -9.63
N GLY A 126 -0.44 6.67 -9.02
CA GLY A 126 0.46 5.59 -9.42
C GLY A 126 0.86 4.69 -8.26
N ILE A 127 1.64 3.67 -8.56
CA ILE A 127 2.12 2.73 -7.57
C ILE A 127 3.48 2.19 -7.95
N SER A 128 4.29 1.81 -6.96
CA SER A 128 5.60 1.20 -7.18
C SER A 128 5.54 0.03 -8.17
N SER A 129 6.50 -0.01 -9.09
CA SER A 129 6.69 -1.13 -10.01
C SER A 129 6.84 -2.49 -9.30
N LEU A 130 7.32 -2.50 -8.06
CA LEU A 130 7.41 -3.70 -7.24
C LEU A 130 6.02 -4.21 -6.84
N HIS A 131 5.08 -3.33 -6.47
CA HIS A 131 3.69 -3.73 -6.22
C HIS A 131 2.99 -4.22 -7.49
N CYS A 132 3.30 -3.62 -8.66
CA CYS A 132 2.82 -4.12 -9.95
C CYS A 132 3.29 -5.56 -10.17
N TYR A 133 4.56 -5.84 -9.95
CA TYR A 133 5.13 -7.18 -10.03
C TYR A 133 4.47 -8.17 -9.05
N LEU A 134 4.29 -7.78 -7.79
CA LEU A 134 3.63 -8.63 -6.78
C LEU A 134 2.17 -8.95 -7.13
N LYS A 135 1.46 -8.00 -7.73
CA LYS A 135 0.11 -8.23 -8.26
C LYS A 135 0.14 -9.22 -9.42
N ASP A 136 0.96 -8.97 -10.43
CA ASP A 136 0.99 -9.75 -11.68
C ASP A 136 1.45 -11.19 -11.43
N THR A 137 2.39 -11.39 -10.51
CA THR A 137 2.83 -12.72 -10.06
C THR A 137 1.90 -13.37 -9.05
N LYS A 138 0.83 -12.69 -8.63
CA LYS A 138 -0.12 -13.14 -7.61
C LYS A 138 0.54 -13.42 -6.24
N ARG A 139 1.71 -12.81 -5.96
CA ARG A 139 2.37 -12.92 -4.66
C ARG A 139 1.64 -12.11 -3.59
N ALA A 140 1.00 -11.02 -3.99
CA ALA A 140 0.15 -10.20 -3.12
C ALA A 140 -1.24 -10.04 -3.74
N LYS A 141 -2.24 -9.92 -2.88
CA LYS A 141 -3.61 -9.58 -3.23
C LYS A 141 -3.83 -8.10 -2.98
N TYR A 142 -4.63 -7.48 -3.82
CA TYR A 142 -5.00 -6.07 -3.65
C TYR A 142 -6.51 -5.91 -3.70
N THR A 143 -7.01 -5.04 -2.86
CA THR A 143 -8.40 -4.60 -2.80
C THR A 143 -8.44 -3.09 -2.55
N SER A 144 -9.61 -2.49 -2.55
CA SER A 144 -9.77 -1.09 -2.21
C SER A 144 -10.89 -0.92 -1.17
N ALA A 145 -10.77 0.09 -0.35
CA ALA A 145 -11.79 0.54 0.58
C ALA A 145 -12.22 1.97 0.25
N SER A 146 -13.51 2.25 0.32
CA SER A 146 -14.04 3.61 0.15
C SER A 146 -13.74 4.48 1.36
N ASP A 147 -13.88 5.80 1.19
CA ASP A 147 -13.71 6.77 2.27
C ASP A 147 -14.66 6.49 3.45
N GLU A 148 -15.92 6.09 3.16
CA GLU A 148 -16.88 5.75 4.20
C GLU A 148 -16.52 4.49 4.98
N GLU A 149 -16.02 3.46 4.29
CA GLU A 149 -15.54 2.24 4.93
C GLU A 149 -14.33 2.53 5.82
N ALA A 150 -13.40 3.36 5.34
CA ALA A 150 -12.25 3.79 6.13
C ALA A 150 -12.64 4.59 7.38
N LEU A 151 -13.63 5.49 7.27
CA LEU A 151 -14.15 6.24 8.42
C LEU A 151 -14.86 5.33 9.43
N ASN A 152 -15.63 4.36 8.96
CA ASN A 152 -16.27 3.36 9.84
C ASN A 152 -15.19 2.52 10.56
N ALA A 153 -14.17 2.07 9.86
CA ALA A 153 -13.04 1.33 10.45
C ALA A 153 -12.28 2.18 11.49
N TYR A 154 -12.03 3.46 11.18
CA TYR A 154 -11.47 4.42 12.15
C TYR A 154 -12.25 4.45 13.46
N GLN A 155 -13.59 4.60 13.36
CA GLN A 155 -14.46 4.64 14.53
C GLN A 155 -14.46 3.31 15.31
N MET A 156 -14.46 2.19 14.61
CA MET A 156 -14.40 0.86 15.23
C MET A 156 -13.10 0.64 16.00
N VAL A 157 -11.95 0.92 15.38
CA VAL A 157 -10.64 0.80 16.03
C VAL A 157 -10.55 1.73 17.24
N SER A 158 -11.00 2.99 17.09
CA SER A 158 -11.01 3.95 18.20
C SER A 158 -11.87 3.48 19.37
N LYS A 159 -13.01 2.87 19.09
CA LYS A 159 -13.96 2.41 20.11
C LYS A 159 -13.51 1.13 20.81
N PHE A 160 -12.99 0.16 20.08
CA PHE A 160 -12.72 -1.19 20.62
C PHE A 160 -11.28 -1.37 21.09
N GLU A 161 -10.32 -0.69 20.44
CA GLU A 161 -8.90 -0.81 20.77
C GLU A 161 -8.36 0.40 21.54
N ASN A 162 -9.19 1.44 21.70
CA ASN A 162 -8.77 2.71 22.31
C ASN A 162 -7.53 3.35 21.63
N ILE A 163 -7.44 3.14 20.32
CA ILE A 163 -6.39 3.69 19.46
C ILE A 163 -7.05 4.62 18.46
N SER A 164 -6.47 5.81 18.24
CA SER A 164 -6.89 6.73 17.18
C SER A 164 -5.94 6.53 15.98
N PRO A 165 -6.28 5.67 15.00
CA PRO A 165 -5.44 5.47 13.83
C PRO A 165 -5.49 6.69 12.92
N SER A 166 -4.51 6.85 12.02
CA SER A 166 -4.66 7.81 10.91
C SER A 166 -5.61 7.24 9.85
N LEU A 167 -6.01 8.06 8.87
CA LEU A 167 -6.93 7.63 7.82
C LEU A 167 -6.31 6.59 6.88
N GLU A 168 -4.98 6.62 6.72
CA GLU A 168 -4.25 5.67 5.91
C GLU A 168 -4.46 4.22 6.40
N PRO A 169 -4.03 3.83 7.62
CA PRO A 169 -4.27 2.48 8.12
C PRO A 169 -5.75 2.17 8.32
N SER A 170 -6.62 3.17 8.47
CA SER A 170 -8.07 2.94 8.53
C SER A 170 -8.61 2.26 7.27
N HIS A 171 -8.03 2.52 6.09
CA HIS A 171 -8.36 1.77 4.88
C HIS A 171 -7.96 0.30 4.97
N ALA A 172 -6.88 -0.02 5.69
CA ALA A 172 -6.44 -1.40 5.88
C ALA A 172 -7.29 -2.18 6.91
N PHE A 173 -8.00 -1.47 7.78
CA PHE A 173 -8.92 -2.06 8.75
C PHE A 173 -10.35 -2.22 8.21
N ALA A 174 -10.66 -1.58 7.08
CA ALA A 174 -11.96 -1.64 6.43
C ALA A 174 -12.15 -2.98 5.70
#